data_fc110ea10baea8e2acd8463c47cb7d89
#
_entry.id   fc110ea10baea8e2acd8463c47cb7d89
#
_cell.length_a   1.000
_cell.length_b   1.000
_cell.length_c   1.000
_cell.angle_alpha   90.00
_cell.angle_beta   90.00
_cell.angle_gamma   90.00
#
_symmetry.space_group_name_H-M   'P 1'
#
loop_
_entity.id
_entity.type
_entity.pdbx_description
1 polymer ?
#
loop_
_entity_poly.entity_id
_entity_poly.type
_entity_poly.pdbx_seq_one_letter_code
_entity_poly.pdbx_strand_id
1 'polypeptide(L)'
;SCIKFFFSKSKKDHPKNINEQDIKDFLGTFTEVNTQRNYPSAIKKSYDVCLGQKNKFKYIPYAQKNNKLPIVLSISEVQAMFKVCKNLKHKIILALLYSCGLRVSELINLKWCNIDRSRMIINIIQAKGNKDRQVMLSPELIPILEDYYREFKSKEFVLNGQNSLQYSERSVGEVIKQLAEKAGINKRVYTHLMRHCSFTHMVESGTDI
;
A
#
# COMPACT_ATOMS: atom_id res chain seq x y z
N SER A 1 18.20 -3.79 2.70
CA SER A 1 17.91 -5.14 2.17
C SER A 1 17.95 -6.14 3.32
N CYS A 2 16.93 -7.02 3.42
CA CYS A 2 16.84 -8.08 4.45
C CYS A 2 18.12 -8.91 4.54
N ILE A 3 18.72 -9.20 3.39
CA ILE A 3 19.94 -10.02 3.30
C ILE A 3 21.16 -9.33 3.92
N LYS A 4 21.36 -8.03 3.63
CA LYS A 4 22.45 -7.26 4.25
C LYS A 4 22.32 -7.25 5.78
N PHE A 5 21.11 -7.09 6.29
CA PHE A 5 20.84 -7.13 7.72
C PHE A 5 21.08 -8.52 8.30
N PHE A 6 20.68 -9.59 7.63
CA PHE A 6 20.97 -10.96 8.06
C PHE A 6 22.47 -11.19 8.17
N PHE A 7 23.24 -10.89 7.12
CA PHE A 7 24.70 -11.08 7.14
C PHE A 7 25.41 -10.18 8.17
N SER A 8 24.92 -8.96 8.42
CA SER A 8 25.49 -8.08 9.45
C SER A 8 25.26 -8.60 10.87
N LYS A 9 24.23 -9.40 11.10
CA LYS A 9 23.92 -10.03 12.40
C LYS A 9 24.51 -11.44 12.53
N SER A 10 24.86 -12.07 11.42
CA SER A 10 25.54 -13.35 11.40
C SER A 10 26.96 -13.20 12.00
N LYS A 11 27.31 -14.05 12.96
CA LYS A 11 28.66 -14.10 13.55
C LYS A 11 29.67 -14.86 12.68
N LYS A 12 29.30 -15.22 11.44
CA LYS A 12 30.15 -16.02 10.54
C LYS A 12 30.87 -15.10 9.55
N ASP A 13 32.14 -15.32 9.38
CA ASP A 13 33.02 -14.54 8.49
C ASP A 13 32.69 -14.72 6.99
N HIS A 14 32.07 -15.83 6.64
CA HIS A 14 31.75 -16.11 5.24
C HIS A 14 30.34 -16.74 5.08
N PRO A 15 29.54 -16.33 4.08
CA PRO A 15 28.20 -16.86 3.84
C PRO A 15 28.14 -18.39 3.69
N LYS A 16 29.17 -19.01 3.15
CA LYS A 16 29.23 -20.49 2.98
C LYS A 16 29.21 -21.24 4.31
N ASN A 17 29.68 -20.61 5.40
CA ASN A 17 29.79 -21.21 6.73
C ASN A 17 28.49 -21.15 7.54
N ILE A 18 27.46 -20.50 7.02
CA ILE A 18 26.13 -20.40 7.65
C ILE A 18 25.39 -21.73 7.49
N ASN A 19 24.85 -22.22 8.60
CA ASN A 19 24.05 -23.45 8.64
C ASN A 19 22.56 -23.13 8.93
N GLU A 20 21.70 -24.15 8.97
CA GLU A 20 20.28 -23.98 9.24
C GLU A 20 20.01 -23.48 10.67
N GLN A 21 20.85 -23.84 11.65
CA GLN A 21 20.67 -23.40 13.02
C GLN A 21 20.96 -21.90 13.16
N ASP A 22 21.99 -21.39 12.48
CA ASP A 22 22.29 -19.94 12.46
C ASP A 22 21.09 -19.12 11.94
N ILE A 23 20.36 -19.67 10.95
CA ILE A 23 19.16 -19.03 10.43
C ILE A 23 17.99 -19.12 11.40
N LYS A 24 17.78 -20.26 12.04
CA LYS A 24 16.73 -20.44 13.07
C LYS A 24 16.94 -19.49 14.24
N ASP A 25 18.16 -19.39 14.73
CA ASP A 25 18.53 -18.49 15.83
C ASP A 25 18.28 -17.03 15.44
N PHE A 26 18.67 -16.64 14.23
CA PHE A 26 18.38 -15.31 13.69
C PHE A 26 16.89 -15.05 13.59
N LEU A 27 16.10 -15.99 13.05
CA LEU A 27 14.65 -15.84 12.95
C LEU A 27 13.98 -15.76 14.33
N GLY A 28 14.51 -16.47 15.33
CA GLY A 28 14.06 -16.43 16.72
C GLY A 28 14.23 -15.05 17.39
N THR A 29 15.07 -14.17 16.85
CA THR A 29 15.21 -12.80 17.38
C THR A 29 14.04 -11.89 17.08
N PHE A 30 13.15 -12.27 16.16
CA PHE A 30 11.99 -11.47 15.79
C PHE A 30 10.73 -11.94 16.51
N THR A 31 9.99 -11.01 17.08
CA THR A 31 8.68 -11.26 17.70
C THR A 31 7.55 -11.23 16.66
N GLU A 32 7.74 -10.47 15.57
CA GLU A 32 6.75 -10.27 14.52
C GLU A 32 6.79 -11.40 13.48
N VAL A 33 5.72 -12.19 13.40
CA VAL A 33 5.58 -13.34 12.50
C VAL A 33 5.77 -12.98 11.01
N ASN A 34 5.25 -11.84 10.58
CA ASN A 34 5.41 -11.40 9.18
C ASN A 34 6.87 -11.09 8.83
N THR A 35 7.61 -10.51 9.76
CA THR A 35 9.04 -10.27 9.62
C THR A 35 9.79 -11.59 9.52
N GLN A 36 9.52 -12.54 10.43
CA GLN A 36 10.11 -13.89 10.38
C GLN A 36 9.90 -14.59 9.04
N ARG A 37 8.72 -14.44 8.41
CA ARG A 37 8.38 -15.09 7.13
C ARG A 37 9.12 -14.54 5.91
N ASN A 38 9.46 -13.27 5.92
CA ASN A 38 10.12 -12.62 4.78
C ASN A 38 11.58 -13.06 4.61
N TYR A 39 12.30 -13.31 5.71
CA TYR A 39 13.71 -13.66 5.68
C TYR A 39 14.01 -15.02 5.04
N PRO A 40 13.31 -16.13 5.35
CA PRO A 40 13.58 -17.43 4.73
C PRO A 40 13.55 -17.41 3.21
N SER A 41 12.55 -16.75 2.62
CA SER A 41 12.44 -16.62 1.16
C SER A 41 13.61 -15.84 0.56
N ALA A 42 13.99 -14.72 1.21
CA ALA A 42 15.10 -13.90 0.76
C ALA A 42 16.44 -14.62 0.89
N ILE A 43 16.67 -15.31 2.02
CA ILE A 43 17.88 -16.10 2.28
C ILE A 43 18.00 -17.24 1.27
N LYS A 44 16.95 -18.06 1.11
CA LYS A 44 16.92 -19.14 0.11
C LYS A 44 17.28 -18.63 -1.28
N LYS A 45 16.59 -17.59 -1.75
CA LYS A 45 16.84 -17.02 -3.08
C LYS A 45 18.27 -16.52 -3.24
N SER A 46 18.87 -15.92 -2.20
CA SER A 46 20.27 -15.46 -2.25
C SER A 46 21.25 -16.62 -2.38
N TYR A 47 21.03 -17.70 -1.63
CA TYR A 47 21.90 -18.87 -1.71
C TYR A 47 21.76 -19.58 -3.04
N ASP A 48 20.55 -19.71 -3.57
CA ASP A 48 20.29 -20.35 -4.86
C ASP A 48 20.88 -19.54 -6.03
N VAL A 49 20.65 -18.22 -6.05
CA VAL A 49 21.01 -17.37 -7.20
C VAL A 49 22.43 -16.82 -7.11
N CYS A 50 22.84 -16.30 -5.93
CA CYS A 50 24.12 -15.60 -5.81
C CYS A 50 25.28 -16.53 -5.46
N LEU A 51 25.02 -17.60 -4.70
CA LEU A 51 26.05 -18.53 -4.22
C LEU A 51 26.03 -19.89 -4.93
N GLY A 52 25.08 -20.12 -5.83
CA GLY A 52 24.93 -21.38 -6.56
C GLY A 52 24.62 -22.60 -5.68
N GLN A 53 24.32 -22.40 -4.40
CA GLN A 53 24.05 -23.46 -3.42
C GLN A 53 22.55 -23.81 -3.37
N LYS A 54 22.05 -24.35 -4.48
CA LYS A 54 20.65 -24.79 -4.60
C LYS A 54 20.29 -25.77 -3.48
N ASN A 55 19.12 -25.55 -2.88
CA ASN A 55 18.55 -26.41 -1.84
C ASN A 55 19.30 -26.47 -0.50
N LYS A 56 20.36 -25.67 -0.28
CA LYS A 56 21.09 -25.69 1.00
C LYS A 56 20.16 -25.45 2.21
N PHE A 57 19.15 -24.61 2.03
CA PHE A 57 18.18 -24.26 3.08
C PHE A 57 16.74 -24.62 2.72
N LYS A 58 16.56 -25.80 2.10
CA LYS A 58 15.24 -26.27 1.67
C LYS A 58 14.24 -26.39 2.82
N TYR A 59 14.69 -26.80 3.99
CA TYR A 59 13.85 -27.16 5.13
C TYR A 59 13.74 -26.08 6.23
N ILE A 60 14.09 -24.81 5.95
CA ILE A 60 13.87 -23.74 6.92
C ILE A 60 12.37 -23.60 7.13
N PRO A 61 11.86 -23.78 8.36
CA PRO A 61 10.45 -23.64 8.66
C PRO A 61 10.00 -22.19 8.51
N TYR A 62 8.83 -21.98 7.93
CA TYR A 62 8.15 -20.69 7.93
C TYR A 62 7.30 -20.57 9.20
N ALA A 63 7.40 -19.43 9.88
CA ALA A 63 6.49 -19.13 10.98
C ALA A 63 5.03 -19.22 10.49
N GLN A 64 4.17 -19.86 11.26
CA GLN A 64 2.75 -19.96 10.92
C GLN A 64 2.10 -18.58 10.97
N LYS A 65 1.28 -18.28 9.96
CA LYS A 65 0.53 -17.03 9.92
C LYS A 65 -0.70 -17.15 10.81
N ASN A 66 -0.81 -16.30 11.81
CA ASN A 66 -2.09 -16.14 12.50
C ASN A 66 -3.08 -15.49 11.51
N ASN A 67 -4.06 -16.26 11.07
CA ASN A 67 -5.13 -15.77 10.19
C ASN A 67 -6.10 -14.91 11.01
N LYS A 68 -5.69 -13.68 11.34
CA LYS A 68 -6.63 -12.67 11.83
C LYS A 68 -7.48 -12.20 10.65
N LEU A 69 -8.78 -12.15 10.85
CA LEU A 69 -9.69 -11.56 9.86
C LEU A 69 -9.25 -10.11 9.57
N PRO A 70 -9.20 -9.71 8.30
CA PRO A 70 -8.86 -8.33 7.96
C PRO A 70 -9.89 -7.38 8.59
N ILE A 71 -9.40 -6.32 9.21
CA ILE A 71 -10.24 -5.24 9.70
C ILE A 71 -10.76 -4.49 8.47
N VAL A 72 -12.07 -4.29 8.39
CA VAL A 72 -12.72 -3.47 7.35
C VAL A 72 -13.51 -2.37 8.06
N LEU A 73 -13.51 -1.17 7.49
CA LEU A 73 -14.40 -0.10 7.93
C LEU A 73 -15.79 -0.36 7.35
N SER A 74 -16.83 -0.05 8.10
CA SER A 74 -18.19 -0.04 7.55
C SER A 74 -18.40 1.15 6.60
N ILE A 75 -19.40 1.07 5.75
CA ILE A 75 -19.78 2.18 4.86
C ILE A 75 -20.06 3.46 5.68
N SER A 76 -20.73 3.33 6.83
CA SER A 76 -21.01 4.45 7.72
C SER A 76 -19.76 5.10 8.31
N GLU A 77 -18.73 4.30 8.66
CA GLU A 77 -17.43 4.84 9.11
C GLU A 77 -16.73 5.61 7.99
N VAL A 78 -16.72 5.09 6.77
CA VAL A 78 -16.16 5.81 5.61
C VAL A 78 -16.93 7.10 5.34
N GLN A 79 -18.26 7.08 5.38
CA GLN A 79 -19.10 8.28 5.24
C GLN A 79 -18.80 9.31 6.34
N ALA A 80 -18.56 8.88 7.58
CA ALA A 80 -18.16 9.76 8.67
C ALA A 80 -16.83 10.47 8.37
N MET A 81 -15.84 9.74 7.79
CA MET A 81 -14.59 10.38 7.36
C MET A 81 -14.82 11.45 6.30
N PHE A 82 -15.70 11.23 5.33
CA PHE A 82 -16.07 12.25 4.33
C PHE A 82 -16.76 13.46 4.97
N LYS A 83 -17.65 13.25 5.94
CA LYS A 83 -18.38 14.34 6.64
C LYS A 83 -17.45 15.27 7.43
N VAL A 84 -16.43 14.73 8.09
CA VAL A 84 -15.47 15.53 8.87
C VAL A 84 -14.37 16.16 8.00
N CYS A 85 -14.26 15.76 6.72
CA CYS A 85 -13.23 16.23 5.80
C CYS A 85 -13.59 17.58 5.19
N LYS A 86 -13.08 18.68 5.80
CA LYS A 86 -13.32 20.05 5.30
C LYS A 86 -12.33 20.49 4.23
N ASN A 87 -11.12 19.94 4.22
CA ASN A 87 -10.08 20.31 3.26
C ASN A 87 -10.27 19.57 1.94
N LEU A 88 -10.34 20.30 0.83
CA LEU A 88 -10.62 19.76 -0.50
C LEU A 88 -9.54 18.80 -0.98
N LYS A 89 -8.24 19.08 -0.69
CA LYS A 89 -7.13 18.18 -1.00
C LYS A 89 -7.24 16.85 -0.24
N HIS A 90 -7.60 16.90 1.03
CA HIS A 90 -7.82 15.69 1.83
C HIS A 90 -9.04 14.89 1.33
N LYS A 91 -10.07 15.60 0.87
CA LYS A 91 -11.29 14.99 0.32
C LYS A 91 -10.98 14.22 -0.97
N ILE A 92 -10.17 14.81 -1.88
CA ILE A 92 -9.76 14.12 -3.11
C ILE A 92 -8.87 12.91 -2.82
N ILE A 93 -7.96 13.00 -1.84
CA ILE A 93 -7.13 11.88 -1.40
C ILE A 93 -8.01 10.71 -0.93
N LEU A 94 -8.94 10.99 -0.01
CA LEU A 94 -9.86 9.98 0.52
C LEU A 94 -10.72 9.37 -0.58
N ALA A 95 -11.26 10.22 -1.46
CA ALA A 95 -12.14 9.82 -2.55
C ALA A 95 -11.42 8.91 -3.57
N LEU A 96 -10.23 9.26 -4.03
CA LEU A 96 -9.47 8.45 -4.98
C LEU A 96 -9.00 7.12 -4.39
N LEU A 97 -8.59 7.11 -3.11
CA LEU A 97 -8.21 5.87 -2.43
C LEU A 97 -9.40 4.92 -2.25
N TYR A 98 -10.57 5.45 -1.92
CA TYR A 98 -11.76 4.63 -1.65
C TYR A 98 -12.55 4.31 -2.92
N SER A 99 -12.95 5.30 -3.73
CA SER A 99 -13.82 5.03 -4.89
C SER A 99 -13.11 4.34 -6.04
N CYS A 100 -11.80 4.65 -6.26
CA CYS A 100 -11.01 4.03 -7.33
C CYS A 100 -10.10 2.90 -6.82
N GLY A 101 -10.03 2.69 -5.51
CA GLY A 101 -9.17 1.67 -4.90
C GLY A 101 -7.70 1.82 -5.27
N LEU A 102 -7.18 3.03 -5.41
CA LEU A 102 -5.78 3.27 -5.78
C LEU A 102 -4.80 2.85 -4.67
N ARG A 103 -3.61 2.38 -5.07
CA ARG A 103 -2.48 2.30 -4.13
C ARG A 103 -1.95 3.70 -3.85
N VAL A 104 -1.33 3.91 -2.68
CA VAL A 104 -0.76 5.22 -2.34
C VAL A 104 0.26 5.71 -3.36
N SER A 105 1.13 4.82 -3.86
CA SER A 105 2.08 5.14 -4.92
C SER A 105 1.41 5.50 -6.25
N GLU A 106 0.30 4.86 -6.60
CA GLU A 106 -0.48 5.18 -7.80
C GLU A 106 -1.16 6.56 -7.65
N LEU A 107 -1.69 6.85 -6.47
CA LEU A 107 -2.33 8.12 -6.16
C LEU A 107 -1.37 9.31 -6.26
N ILE A 108 -0.18 9.22 -5.67
CA ILE A 108 0.79 10.33 -5.70
C ILE A 108 1.41 10.55 -7.08
N ASN A 109 1.44 9.49 -7.91
CA ASN A 109 1.93 9.55 -9.30
C ASN A 109 0.82 9.84 -10.31
N LEU A 110 -0.43 10.00 -9.87
CA LEU A 110 -1.55 10.25 -10.77
C LEU A 110 -1.43 11.62 -11.44
N LYS A 111 -1.46 11.64 -12.78
CA LYS A 111 -1.44 12.86 -13.58
C LYS A 111 -2.83 13.14 -14.15
N TRP A 112 -3.11 14.40 -14.44
CA TRP A 112 -4.37 14.82 -15.06
C TRP A 112 -4.62 14.16 -16.42
N CYS A 113 -3.57 13.98 -17.23
CA CYS A 113 -3.66 13.32 -18.53
C CYS A 113 -4.04 11.82 -18.43
N ASN A 114 -3.95 11.23 -17.24
CA ASN A 114 -4.37 9.84 -17.03
C ASN A 114 -5.87 9.69 -16.73
N ILE A 115 -6.59 10.80 -16.52
CA ILE A 115 -8.02 10.80 -16.23
C ILE A 115 -8.79 11.01 -17.53
N ASP A 116 -9.41 9.95 -18.01
CA ASP A 116 -10.28 9.99 -19.19
C ASP A 116 -11.74 10.13 -18.75
N ARG A 117 -12.23 11.36 -18.79
CA ARG A 117 -13.60 11.70 -18.38
C ARG A 117 -14.65 11.21 -19.37
N SER A 118 -14.30 11.10 -20.65
CA SER A 118 -15.24 10.66 -21.69
C SER A 118 -15.54 9.18 -21.55
N ARG A 119 -14.55 8.39 -21.17
CA ARG A 119 -14.66 6.95 -20.92
C ARG A 119 -14.91 6.60 -19.47
N MET A 120 -14.93 7.59 -18.56
CA MET A 120 -15.08 7.39 -17.12
C MET A 120 -14.07 6.40 -16.55
N ILE A 121 -12.79 6.57 -16.92
CA ILE A 121 -11.68 5.71 -16.47
C ILE A 121 -10.45 6.52 -16.05
N ILE A 122 -9.66 5.92 -15.18
CA ILE A 122 -8.31 6.39 -14.83
C ILE A 122 -7.30 5.34 -15.30
N ASN A 123 -6.33 5.77 -16.11
CA ASN A 123 -5.25 4.93 -16.59
C ASN A 123 -4.11 4.93 -15.56
N ILE A 124 -3.84 3.80 -14.92
CA ILE A 124 -2.72 3.64 -13.99
C ILE A 124 -1.54 3.09 -14.75
N ILE A 125 -0.55 3.95 -14.99
CA ILE A 125 0.67 3.63 -15.73
C ILE A 125 1.75 3.16 -14.74
N GLN A 126 2.51 2.14 -15.13
CA GLN A 126 3.59 1.55 -14.32
C GLN A 126 3.15 1.04 -12.94
N ALA A 127 2.00 0.39 -12.87
CA ALA A 127 1.56 -0.31 -11.67
C ALA A 127 2.58 -1.40 -11.26
N LYS A 128 2.43 -1.96 -10.06
CA LYS A 128 3.33 -3.00 -9.52
C LYS A 128 3.56 -4.13 -10.55
N GLY A 129 4.82 -4.32 -10.95
CA GLY A 129 5.20 -5.31 -11.97
C GLY A 129 5.19 -4.78 -13.41
N ASN A 130 5.21 -3.46 -13.60
CA ASN A 130 5.24 -2.77 -14.91
C ASN A 130 4.03 -3.10 -15.80
N LYS A 131 2.87 -3.40 -15.18
CA LYS A 131 1.61 -3.65 -15.90
C LYS A 131 0.69 -2.46 -15.72
N ASP A 132 0.23 -1.89 -16.82
CA ASP A 132 -0.78 -0.85 -16.81
C ASP A 132 -2.15 -1.46 -16.50
N ARG A 133 -2.99 -0.68 -15.86
CA ARG A 133 -4.37 -1.07 -15.57
C ARG A 133 -5.31 0.14 -15.62
N GLN A 134 -6.55 -0.11 -15.91
CA GLN A 134 -7.61 0.89 -15.85
C GLN A 134 -8.44 0.68 -14.58
N VAL A 135 -8.91 1.77 -14.02
CA VAL A 135 -9.89 1.77 -12.93
C VAL A 135 -11.05 2.67 -13.29
N MET A 136 -12.23 2.33 -12.81
CA MET A 136 -13.43 3.13 -13.03
C MET A 136 -13.31 4.47 -12.31
N LEU A 137 -13.73 5.53 -12.98
CA LEU A 137 -13.94 6.87 -12.42
C LEU A 137 -15.41 7.01 -12.05
N SER A 138 -15.70 7.05 -10.74
CA SER A 138 -17.07 7.25 -10.27
C SER A 138 -17.59 8.64 -10.68
N PRO A 139 -18.84 8.76 -11.15
CA PRO A 139 -19.44 10.05 -11.50
C PRO A 139 -19.40 11.08 -10.37
N GLU A 140 -19.51 10.63 -9.11
CA GLU A 140 -19.49 11.48 -7.92
C GLU A 140 -18.09 12.10 -7.67
N LEU A 141 -17.03 11.54 -8.27
CA LEU A 141 -15.68 12.10 -8.18
C LEU A 141 -15.49 13.31 -9.10
N ILE A 142 -16.22 13.42 -10.18
CA ILE A 142 -16.03 14.48 -11.18
C ILE A 142 -16.18 15.88 -10.58
N PRO A 143 -17.27 16.21 -9.87
CA PRO A 143 -17.40 17.55 -9.28
C PRO A 143 -16.29 17.85 -8.27
N ILE A 144 -15.87 16.85 -7.47
CA ILE A 144 -14.79 17.02 -6.49
C ILE A 144 -13.44 17.29 -7.20
N LEU A 145 -13.16 16.59 -8.32
CA LEU A 145 -11.97 16.81 -9.14
C LEU A 145 -11.97 18.19 -9.80
N GLU A 146 -13.12 18.65 -10.28
CA GLU A 146 -13.27 19.96 -10.90
C GLU A 146 -13.04 21.09 -9.89
N ASP A 147 -13.68 21.01 -8.72
CA ASP A 147 -13.50 22.00 -7.65
C ASP A 147 -12.04 22.03 -7.20
N TYR A 148 -11.42 20.85 -7.05
CA TYR A 148 -10.01 20.74 -6.70
C TYR A 148 -9.12 21.37 -7.77
N TYR A 149 -9.38 21.11 -9.06
CA TYR A 149 -8.61 21.70 -10.15
C TYR A 149 -8.75 23.22 -10.21
N ARG A 150 -9.96 23.75 -10.01
CA ARG A 150 -10.21 25.23 -9.96
C ARG A 150 -9.44 25.90 -8.84
N GLU A 151 -9.36 25.27 -7.66
CA GLU A 151 -8.69 25.84 -6.49
C GLU A 151 -7.16 25.75 -6.60
N PHE A 152 -6.63 24.57 -6.93
CA PHE A 152 -5.18 24.31 -6.86
C PHE A 152 -4.45 24.50 -8.18
N LYS A 153 -5.11 24.44 -9.33
CA LYS A 153 -4.57 24.61 -10.70
C LYS A 153 -3.27 23.86 -10.94
N SER A 154 -3.19 22.63 -10.40
CA SER A 154 -2.00 21.80 -10.56
C SER A 154 -1.80 21.40 -12.02
N LYS A 155 -0.55 21.56 -12.54
CA LYS A 155 -0.27 21.43 -13.97
C LYS A 155 -0.14 19.99 -14.45
N GLU A 156 0.52 19.16 -13.68
CA GLU A 156 0.89 17.80 -14.10
C GLU A 156 0.25 16.74 -13.20
N PHE A 157 0.66 16.70 -11.92
CA PHE A 157 0.13 15.75 -10.96
C PHE A 157 -1.20 16.23 -10.39
N VAL A 158 -2.11 15.29 -10.14
CA VAL A 158 -3.37 15.60 -9.46
C VAL A 158 -3.07 16.13 -8.06
N LEU A 159 -2.14 15.51 -7.32
CA LEU A 159 -1.73 15.94 -6.00
C LEU A 159 -0.35 16.59 -6.02
N ASN A 160 -0.28 17.87 -5.64
CA ASN A 160 0.98 18.59 -5.48
C ASN A 160 1.32 18.80 -4.00
N GLY A 161 2.60 18.64 -3.64
CA GLY A 161 3.17 19.05 -2.37
C GLY A 161 3.38 20.58 -2.30
N GLN A 162 3.72 21.10 -1.12
CA GLN A 162 3.92 22.55 -0.92
C GLN A 162 5.11 23.09 -1.72
N ASN A 163 6.27 22.44 -1.65
CA ASN A 163 7.51 22.89 -2.29
C ASN A 163 8.04 21.84 -3.27
N SER A 164 7.25 20.84 -3.62
CA SER A 164 7.65 19.78 -4.52
C SER A 164 6.60 19.56 -5.60
N LEU A 165 7.05 19.02 -6.72
CA LEU A 165 6.15 18.64 -7.81
C LEU A 165 5.19 17.50 -7.42
N GLN A 166 5.51 16.73 -6.40
CA GLN A 166 4.79 15.53 -6.02
C GLN A 166 4.42 15.50 -4.53
N TYR A 167 3.26 14.96 -4.21
CA TYR A 167 2.83 14.74 -2.83
C TYR A 167 3.49 13.49 -2.23
N SER A 168 3.77 13.48 -0.91
CA SER A 168 4.45 12.34 -0.30
C SER A 168 3.48 11.25 0.17
N GLU A 169 3.90 9.97 0.09
CA GLU A 169 3.12 8.84 0.64
C GLU A 169 2.86 9.00 2.15
N ARG A 170 3.86 9.52 2.87
CA ARG A 170 3.74 9.77 4.31
C ARG A 170 2.63 10.79 4.60
N SER A 171 2.58 11.88 3.83
CA SER A 171 1.53 12.90 3.99
C SER A 171 0.14 12.34 3.72
N VAL A 172 -0.01 11.47 2.70
CA VAL A 172 -1.27 10.76 2.45
C VAL A 172 -1.66 9.90 3.65
N GLY A 173 -0.70 9.16 4.22
CA GLY A 173 -0.94 8.33 5.41
C GLY A 173 -1.41 9.14 6.61
N GLU A 174 -0.78 10.28 6.87
CA GLU A 174 -1.19 11.18 7.96
C GLU A 174 -2.59 11.78 7.74
N VAL A 175 -2.93 12.15 6.50
CA VAL A 175 -4.28 12.64 6.16
C VAL A 175 -5.34 11.58 6.50
N ILE A 176 -5.15 10.34 6.08
CA ILE A 176 -6.10 9.26 6.33
C ILE A 176 -6.24 8.98 7.83
N LYS A 177 -5.12 8.95 8.56
CA LYS A 177 -5.12 8.78 10.01
C LYS A 177 -5.89 9.88 10.73
N GLN A 178 -5.59 11.15 10.41
CA GLN A 178 -6.28 12.31 11.00
C GLN A 178 -7.78 12.32 10.70
N LEU A 179 -8.20 11.93 9.50
CA LEU A 179 -9.61 11.84 9.16
C LEU A 179 -10.34 10.76 9.95
N ALA A 180 -9.70 9.60 10.16
CA ALA A 180 -10.25 8.53 10.98
C ALA A 180 -10.38 8.95 12.46
N GLU A 181 -9.36 9.61 13.02
CA GLU A 181 -9.40 10.15 14.39
C GLU A 181 -10.51 11.19 14.56
N LYS A 182 -10.64 12.14 13.63
CA LYS A 182 -11.71 13.16 13.62
C LYS A 182 -13.11 12.55 13.47
N ALA A 183 -13.22 11.43 12.77
CA ALA A 183 -14.48 10.70 12.61
C ALA A 183 -14.81 9.79 13.81
N GLY A 184 -13.97 9.77 14.85
CA GLY A 184 -14.16 8.94 16.05
C GLY A 184 -13.96 7.44 15.80
N ILE A 185 -13.19 7.06 14.77
CA ILE A 185 -12.95 5.66 14.43
C ILE A 185 -11.81 5.10 15.28
N ASN A 186 -12.10 4.16 16.17
CA ASN A 186 -11.12 3.53 17.05
C ASN A 186 -10.27 2.43 16.39
N LYS A 187 -10.57 2.08 15.13
CA LYS A 187 -9.82 1.10 14.36
C LYS A 187 -8.52 1.74 13.83
N ARG A 188 -7.46 0.93 13.67
CA ARG A 188 -6.23 1.39 13.00
C ARG A 188 -6.49 1.58 11.50
N VAL A 189 -6.60 2.83 11.05
CA VAL A 189 -6.84 3.18 9.65
C VAL A 189 -5.54 3.59 8.97
N TYR A 190 -5.31 3.08 7.76
CA TYR A 190 -4.15 3.36 6.91
C TYR A 190 -4.54 3.28 5.43
N THR A 191 -3.72 3.81 4.55
CA THR A 191 -4.04 3.96 3.12
C THR A 191 -4.44 2.65 2.44
N HIS A 192 -3.73 1.54 2.72
CA HIS A 192 -4.05 0.25 2.12
C HIS A 192 -5.36 -0.34 2.63
N LEU A 193 -5.77 0.01 3.87
CA LEU A 193 -7.08 -0.37 4.41
C LEU A 193 -8.21 0.26 3.60
N MET A 194 -8.07 1.54 3.20
CA MET A 194 -9.08 2.23 2.36
C MET A 194 -9.33 1.45 1.05
N ARG A 195 -8.26 0.98 0.42
CA ARG A 195 -8.37 0.13 -0.76
C ARG A 195 -9.04 -1.22 -0.45
N HIS A 196 -8.73 -1.86 0.67
CA HIS A 196 -9.43 -3.09 1.09
C HIS A 196 -10.92 -2.85 1.29
N CYS A 197 -11.31 -1.77 1.99
CA CYS A 197 -12.70 -1.38 2.16
C CYS A 197 -13.40 -1.15 0.82
N SER A 198 -12.74 -0.47 -0.13
CA SER A 198 -13.26 -0.27 -1.48
C SER A 198 -13.68 -1.58 -2.14
N PHE A 199 -12.74 -2.54 -2.23
CA PHE A 199 -13.03 -3.83 -2.86
C PHE A 199 -14.08 -4.65 -2.10
N THR A 200 -14.00 -4.68 -0.76
CA THR A 200 -14.98 -5.41 0.05
C THR A 200 -16.39 -4.87 -0.19
N HIS A 201 -16.57 -3.54 -0.15
CA HIS A 201 -17.87 -2.93 -0.35
C HIS A 201 -18.39 -3.06 -1.79
N MET A 202 -17.49 -3.06 -2.79
CA MET A 202 -17.87 -3.37 -4.18
C MET A 202 -18.42 -4.79 -4.32
N VAL A 203 -17.74 -5.78 -3.73
CA VAL A 203 -18.22 -7.17 -3.73
C VAL A 203 -19.52 -7.31 -2.99
N GLU A 204 -19.66 -6.71 -1.81
CA GLU A 204 -20.87 -6.74 -1.00
C GLU A 204 -22.06 -6.08 -1.70
N SER A 205 -21.81 -5.07 -2.57
CA SER A 205 -22.84 -4.42 -3.39
C SER A 205 -23.20 -5.20 -4.65
N GLY A 206 -22.62 -6.38 -4.89
CA GLY A 206 -22.91 -7.21 -6.06
C GLY A 206 -22.20 -6.78 -7.34
N THR A 207 -21.15 -5.96 -7.24
CA THR A 207 -20.34 -5.58 -8.42
C THR A 207 -19.40 -6.73 -8.76
N ASP A 208 -19.49 -7.28 -9.97
CA ASP A 208 -18.51 -8.22 -10.51
C ASP A 208 -17.16 -7.52 -10.69
N ILE A 209 -16.07 -8.17 -10.25
CA ILE A 209 -14.71 -7.62 -10.27
C ILE A 209 -13.92 -8.22 -11.44
#